data_a72ec892a02c8bcb48eacead44bc5028
#
_entry.id   a72ec892a02c8bcb48eacead44bc5028
#
_cell.length_a   1.000
_cell.length_b   1.000
_cell.length_c   1.000
_cell.angle_alpha   90.00
_cell.angle_beta   90.00
_cell.angle_gamma   90.00
#
_symmetry.space_group_name_H-M   'P 1'
#
loop_
_entity.id
_entity.type
_entity.pdbx_description
1 polymer ?
#
loop_
_entity_poly.entity_id
_entity_poly.type
_entity_poly.pdbx_seq_one_letter_code
_entity_poly.pdbx_strand_id
1 'polypeptide(L)'
;EINLSVICGGKYSNMFYAFLSQLQTKHSTDNINPDYLIDYPGFSSIYNIPLNIPYFENDGSWLGIDFRGENELEAHENAIKLARLITSKIEQIANTQSQSTIVIFIPNEWQNFENFINKEESFDLHDYVKAFAASKGIATQLIREKTLEDSLTCQINWWLSLSFYVKSLRTPWILNNQEKNTAYAGIGYSVSKIKDKSEIVIGCSHIYDSNGQGLKYKLSKIDNYFLDKQNNPFLSFKDAFQ
;
A
#
# COMPACT_ATOMS: atom_id res chain seq x y z
N GLU A 1 -15.76 -9.73 9.35
CA GLU A 1 -14.55 -10.38 8.86
C GLU A 1 -13.77 -9.51 7.89
N ILE A 2 -12.51 -9.81 7.70
CA ILE A 2 -11.66 -9.23 6.66
C ILE A 2 -11.18 -10.37 5.76
N ASN A 3 -11.42 -10.22 4.46
CA ASN A 3 -11.03 -11.24 3.48
C ASN A 3 -9.77 -10.77 2.75
N LEU A 4 -8.78 -11.63 2.65
CA LEU A 4 -7.63 -11.44 1.78
C LEU A 4 -7.83 -12.21 0.48
N SER A 5 -7.28 -11.68 -0.60
CA SER A 5 -7.01 -12.41 -1.83
C SER A 5 -5.51 -12.34 -2.11
N VAL A 6 -4.94 -13.33 -2.75
CA VAL A 6 -3.49 -13.44 -2.90
C VAL A 6 -3.09 -13.65 -4.35
N ILE A 7 -2.03 -12.94 -4.77
CA ILE A 7 -1.32 -13.18 -6.02
C ILE A 7 0.11 -13.59 -5.65
N CYS A 8 0.48 -14.84 -5.94
CA CYS A 8 1.77 -15.40 -5.56
C CYS A 8 2.23 -16.46 -6.55
N GLY A 9 3.52 -16.52 -6.85
CA GLY A 9 4.09 -17.58 -7.67
C GLY A 9 3.95 -18.97 -7.01
N GLY A 10 3.61 -19.99 -7.79
CA GLY A 10 3.31 -21.31 -7.26
C GLY A 10 4.41 -21.89 -6.36
N LYS A 11 5.68 -21.69 -6.74
CA LYS A 11 6.84 -22.19 -5.95
C LYS A 11 6.98 -21.50 -4.57
N TYR A 12 6.36 -20.34 -4.35
CA TYR A 12 6.42 -19.59 -3.11
C TYR A 12 5.17 -19.76 -2.24
N SER A 13 4.13 -20.41 -2.74
CA SER A 13 2.81 -20.44 -2.10
C SER A 13 2.82 -20.98 -0.68
N ASN A 14 3.53 -22.08 -0.42
CA ASN A 14 3.66 -22.65 0.93
C ASN A 14 4.30 -21.68 1.91
N MET A 15 5.43 -21.08 1.52
CA MET A 15 6.18 -20.14 2.34
C MET A 15 5.35 -18.88 2.62
N PHE A 16 4.71 -18.36 1.59
CA PHE A 16 3.92 -17.13 1.73
C PHE A 16 2.63 -17.35 2.54
N TYR A 17 1.98 -18.50 2.37
CA TYR A 17 0.83 -18.87 3.22
C TYR A 17 1.23 -18.99 4.70
N ALA A 18 2.36 -19.65 4.99
CA ALA A 18 2.87 -19.76 6.34
C ALA A 18 3.17 -18.39 6.95
N PHE A 19 3.77 -17.48 6.17
CA PHE A 19 4.01 -16.09 6.59
C PHE A 19 2.72 -15.33 6.91
N LEU A 20 1.73 -15.36 6.02
CA LEU A 20 0.44 -14.70 6.28
C LEU A 20 -0.29 -15.29 7.49
N SER A 21 -0.16 -16.61 7.70
CA SER A 21 -0.78 -17.31 8.84
C SER A 21 -0.21 -16.87 10.20
N GLN A 22 1.01 -16.31 10.25
CA GLN A 22 1.59 -15.73 11.46
C GLN A 22 0.74 -14.59 12.03
N LEU A 23 0.00 -13.87 11.17
CA LEU A 23 -0.92 -12.82 11.61
C LEU A 23 -2.02 -13.31 12.56
N GLN A 24 -2.29 -14.60 12.60
CA GLN A 24 -3.31 -15.19 13.47
C GLN A 24 -2.76 -15.64 14.82
N THR A 25 -1.44 -15.61 15.01
CA THR A 25 -0.76 -16.14 16.18
C THR A 25 -0.04 -15.06 16.98
N LYS A 26 0.25 -15.37 18.26
CA LYS A 26 1.01 -14.46 19.12
C LYS A 26 2.49 -14.46 18.75
N HIS A 27 3.11 -13.27 18.75
CA HIS A 27 4.55 -13.07 18.58
C HIS A 27 5.07 -12.13 19.66
N SER A 28 6.15 -12.55 20.33
CA SER A 28 6.79 -11.74 21.38
C SER A 28 7.73 -10.70 20.76
N THR A 29 7.88 -9.60 21.48
CA THR A 29 8.91 -8.61 21.18
C THR A 29 10.25 -9.15 21.67
N ASP A 30 11.19 -9.43 20.80
CA ASP A 30 12.54 -9.92 21.15
C ASP A 30 13.41 -8.84 21.85
N ASN A 31 12.85 -8.08 22.80
CA ASN A 31 13.46 -6.96 23.50
C ASN A 31 14.00 -5.82 22.62
N ILE A 32 13.57 -5.76 21.37
CA ILE A 32 13.91 -4.69 20.44
C ILE A 32 12.90 -3.56 20.64
N ASN A 33 13.28 -2.49 21.32
CA ASN A 33 12.44 -1.33 21.63
C ASN A 33 11.27 -1.60 22.60
N PRO A 34 11.54 -1.99 23.84
CA PRO A 34 10.51 -2.32 24.84
C PRO A 34 9.60 -1.12 25.22
N ASP A 35 10.02 0.11 24.92
CA ASP A 35 9.30 1.31 25.36
C ASP A 35 8.01 1.57 24.56
N TYR A 36 7.92 1.06 23.34
CA TYR A 36 6.74 1.31 22.48
C TYR A 36 6.25 0.10 21.67
N LEU A 37 7.02 -0.99 21.62
CA LEU A 37 6.62 -2.21 20.96
C LEU A 37 6.20 -3.26 22.01
N ILE A 38 4.95 -3.68 21.96
CA ILE A 38 4.39 -4.74 22.80
C ILE A 38 4.23 -6.03 22.00
N ASP A 39 4.11 -7.16 22.70
CA ASP A 39 3.81 -8.44 22.06
C ASP A 39 2.62 -8.33 21.12
N TYR A 40 2.72 -8.93 19.95
CA TYR A 40 1.62 -9.06 19.02
C TYR A 40 0.71 -10.21 19.43
N PRO A 41 -0.56 -9.99 19.81
CA PRO A 41 -1.41 -11.04 20.36
C PRO A 41 -2.18 -11.85 19.31
N GLY A 42 -2.01 -11.55 18.01
CA GLY A 42 -2.78 -12.10 16.92
C GLY A 42 -3.92 -11.19 16.46
N PHE A 43 -4.23 -11.22 15.16
CA PHE A 43 -5.18 -10.31 14.50
C PHE A 43 -6.55 -10.27 15.18
N SER A 44 -7.17 -11.43 15.38
CA SER A 44 -8.51 -11.49 15.97
C SER A 44 -8.55 -11.04 17.44
N SER A 45 -7.44 -11.16 18.15
CA SER A 45 -7.32 -10.67 19.54
C SER A 45 -7.26 -9.14 19.60
N ILE A 46 -6.70 -8.47 18.56
CA ILE A 46 -6.60 -7.03 18.51
C ILE A 46 -7.92 -6.40 18.07
N TYR A 47 -8.50 -6.92 16.99
CA TYR A 47 -9.61 -6.26 16.29
C TYR A 47 -10.98 -6.88 16.57
N ASN A 48 -11.02 -7.99 17.29
CA ASN A 48 -12.24 -8.77 17.58
C ASN A 48 -13.04 -9.15 16.32
N ILE A 49 -12.34 -9.38 15.21
CA ILE A 49 -12.88 -9.84 13.93
C ILE A 49 -11.93 -10.84 13.29
N PRO A 50 -12.43 -11.85 12.55
CA PRO A 50 -11.59 -12.80 11.86
C PRO A 50 -10.88 -12.16 10.64
N LEU A 51 -9.65 -12.62 10.38
CA LEU A 51 -8.91 -12.41 9.16
C LEU A 51 -8.93 -13.71 8.35
N ASN A 52 -9.56 -13.71 7.19
CA ASN A 52 -9.64 -14.86 6.31
C ASN A 52 -8.48 -14.83 5.32
N ILE A 53 -7.60 -15.80 5.43
CA ILE A 53 -6.45 -16.00 4.55
C ILE A 53 -6.80 -17.17 3.62
N PRO A 54 -6.87 -16.98 2.30
CA PRO A 54 -7.21 -18.06 1.37
C PRO A 54 -6.11 -19.13 1.36
N TYR A 55 -6.50 -20.40 1.17
CA TYR A 55 -5.56 -21.49 1.02
C TYR A 55 -5.25 -21.71 -0.47
N PHE A 56 -3.97 -21.80 -0.80
CA PHE A 56 -3.49 -21.73 -2.18
C PHE A 56 -3.88 -22.92 -3.08
N GLU A 57 -4.28 -24.06 -2.54
CA GLU A 57 -4.60 -25.24 -3.35
C GLU A 57 -6.01 -25.21 -3.93
N ASN A 58 -6.98 -24.66 -3.20
CA ASN A 58 -8.40 -24.84 -3.51
C ASN A 58 -9.22 -23.53 -3.47
N ASP A 59 -8.60 -22.39 -3.29
CA ASP A 59 -9.31 -21.13 -3.13
C ASP A 59 -9.13 -20.23 -4.36
N GLY A 60 -10.24 -19.90 -5.01
CA GLY A 60 -10.26 -18.97 -6.15
C GLY A 60 -9.79 -17.55 -5.83
N SER A 61 -9.59 -17.25 -4.54
CA SER A 61 -8.98 -16.00 -4.07
C SER A 61 -7.45 -16.04 -4.03
N TRP A 62 -6.84 -17.18 -4.37
CA TRP A 62 -5.39 -17.31 -4.51
C TRP A 62 -5.04 -17.57 -5.97
N LEU A 63 -4.45 -16.59 -6.63
CA LEU A 63 -4.06 -16.70 -8.03
C LEU A 63 -2.56 -16.90 -8.18
N GLY A 64 -2.20 -17.90 -8.96
CA GLY A 64 -0.82 -18.15 -9.39
C GLY A 64 -0.34 -17.08 -10.37
N ILE A 65 0.94 -16.71 -10.23
CA ILE A 65 1.66 -15.85 -11.17
C ILE A 65 3.07 -16.40 -11.35
N ASP A 66 3.40 -16.80 -12.59
CA ASP A 66 4.75 -17.18 -12.97
C ASP A 66 5.27 -16.17 -13.99
N PHE A 67 6.34 -15.51 -13.63
CA PHE A 67 7.03 -14.57 -14.51
C PHE A 67 8.54 -14.85 -14.46
N ARG A 68 9.08 -15.11 -15.63
CA ARG A 68 10.53 -15.15 -15.86
C ARG A 68 10.78 -14.13 -16.95
N GLY A 69 11.66 -13.17 -16.72
CA GLY A 69 12.01 -12.21 -17.76
C GLY A 69 12.37 -12.93 -19.07
N GLU A 70 12.02 -12.36 -20.19
CA GLU A 70 12.37 -12.86 -21.50
C GLU A 70 13.74 -12.31 -21.91
N ASN A 71 14.66 -13.20 -22.32
CA ASN A 71 16.04 -12.80 -22.67
C ASN A 71 16.10 -11.91 -23.94
N GLU A 72 15.07 -11.95 -24.75
CA GLU A 72 14.96 -11.17 -25.99
C GLU A 72 14.43 -9.74 -25.73
N LEU A 73 13.89 -9.48 -24.53
CA LEU A 73 13.33 -8.20 -24.14
C LEU A 73 14.31 -7.40 -23.27
N GLU A 74 14.31 -6.09 -23.45
CA GLU A 74 15.00 -5.17 -22.56
C GLU A 74 14.40 -5.20 -21.14
N ALA A 75 15.17 -4.79 -20.13
CA ALA A 75 14.73 -4.83 -18.75
C ALA A 75 13.43 -4.03 -18.51
N HIS A 76 13.28 -2.88 -19.17
CA HIS A 76 12.09 -2.04 -19.05
C HIS A 76 10.84 -2.70 -19.68
N GLU A 77 11.00 -3.42 -20.81
CA GLU A 77 9.90 -4.15 -21.43
C GLU A 77 9.42 -5.31 -20.56
N ASN A 78 10.36 -6.04 -19.94
CA ASN A 78 10.06 -7.06 -18.95
C ASN A 78 9.35 -6.48 -17.71
N ALA A 79 9.76 -5.31 -17.23
CA ALA A 79 9.10 -4.62 -16.11
C ALA A 79 7.64 -4.27 -16.43
N ILE A 80 7.38 -3.71 -17.60
CA ILE A 80 6.02 -3.38 -18.06
C ILE A 80 5.19 -4.65 -18.25
N LYS A 81 5.78 -5.73 -18.77
CA LYS A 81 5.10 -7.01 -18.95
C LYS A 81 4.69 -7.62 -17.60
N LEU A 82 5.60 -7.59 -16.62
CA LEU A 82 5.29 -8.03 -15.25
C LEU A 82 4.15 -7.18 -14.64
N ALA A 83 4.22 -5.87 -14.76
CA ALA A 83 3.19 -4.98 -14.24
C ALA A 83 1.81 -5.27 -14.84
N ARG A 84 1.74 -5.48 -16.15
CA ARG A 84 0.49 -5.85 -16.85
C ARG A 84 -0.03 -7.21 -16.40
N LEU A 85 0.85 -8.18 -16.17
CA LEU A 85 0.46 -9.48 -15.68
C LEU A 85 -0.14 -9.40 -14.27
N ILE A 86 0.50 -8.63 -13.37
CA ILE A 86 -0.03 -8.39 -12.01
C ILE A 86 -1.39 -7.69 -12.07
N THR A 87 -1.52 -6.62 -12.87
CA THR A 87 -2.79 -5.87 -12.95
C THR A 87 -3.93 -6.70 -13.56
N SER A 88 -3.62 -7.58 -14.51
CA SER A 88 -4.61 -8.55 -15.04
C SER A 88 -5.11 -9.52 -13.96
N LYS A 89 -4.20 -9.99 -13.07
CA LYS A 89 -4.59 -10.83 -11.93
C LYS A 89 -5.43 -10.07 -10.89
N ILE A 90 -5.11 -8.79 -10.66
CA ILE A 90 -5.94 -7.91 -9.82
C ILE A 90 -7.35 -7.80 -10.37
N GLU A 91 -7.51 -7.58 -11.68
CA GLU A 91 -8.83 -7.52 -12.32
C GLU A 91 -9.59 -8.85 -12.21
N GLN A 92 -8.90 -9.97 -12.41
CA GLN A 92 -9.50 -11.29 -12.26
C GLN A 92 -10.07 -11.50 -10.86
N ILE A 93 -9.33 -11.13 -9.81
CA ILE A 93 -9.80 -11.20 -8.42
C ILE A 93 -10.98 -10.24 -8.20
N ALA A 94 -10.84 -8.98 -8.62
CA ALA A 94 -11.87 -7.96 -8.41
C ALA A 94 -13.22 -8.31 -9.05
N ASN A 95 -13.21 -9.05 -10.15
CA ASN A 95 -14.42 -9.51 -10.83
C ASN A 95 -15.11 -10.68 -10.11
N THR A 96 -14.40 -11.42 -9.27
CA THR A 96 -14.90 -12.63 -8.59
C THR A 96 -15.08 -12.46 -7.09
N GLN A 97 -14.31 -11.57 -6.48
CA GLN A 97 -14.24 -11.34 -5.03
C GLN A 97 -14.58 -9.89 -4.70
N SER A 98 -15.77 -9.65 -4.19
CA SER A 98 -16.13 -8.32 -3.69
C SER A 98 -15.49 -8.07 -2.32
N GLN A 99 -14.88 -6.90 -2.13
CA GLN A 99 -14.40 -6.40 -0.83
C GLN A 99 -13.23 -7.21 -0.19
N SER A 100 -12.29 -7.72 -0.97
CA SER A 100 -11.05 -8.27 -0.43
C SER A 100 -9.88 -7.29 -0.57
N THR A 101 -8.91 -7.38 0.36
CA THR A 101 -7.60 -6.75 0.16
C THR A 101 -6.70 -7.72 -0.61
N ILE A 102 -6.20 -7.29 -1.76
CA ILE A 102 -5.35 -8.13 -2.59
C ILE A 102 -3.89 -8.01 -2.14
N VAL A 103 -3.35 -9.12 -1.68
CA VAL A 103 -1.95 -9.24 -1.24
C VAL A 103 -1.12 -9.78 -2.40
N ILE A 104 -0.05 -9.09 -2.76
CA ILE A 104 0.79 -9.42 -3.90
C ILE A 104 2.19 -9.74 -3.40
N PHE A 105 2.64 -10.96 -3.62
CA PHE A 105 3.99 -11.37 -3.28
C PHE A 105 4.98 -10.99 -4.39
N ILE A 106 6.07 -10.34 -4.00
CA ILE A 106 7.14 -9.89 -4.90
C ILE A 106 8.42 -10.66 -4.55
N PRO A 107 8.79 -11.68 -5.34
CA PRO A 107 9.99 -12.46 -5.10
C PRO A 107 11.25 -11.67 -5.47
N ASN A 108 12.37 -12.05 -4.86
CA ASN A 108 13.68 -11.42 -5.11
C ASN A 108 14.13 -11.55 -6.58
N GLU A 109 13.69 -12.59 -7.27
CA GLU A 109 13.99 -12.79 -8.70
C GLU A 109 13.40 -11.70 -9.62
N TRP A 110 12.42 -10.91 -9.14
CA TRP A 110 11.84 -9.79 -9.87
C TRP A 110 12.53 -8.46 -9.59
N GLN A 111 13.56 -8.42 -8.76
CA GLN A 111 14.22 -7.18 -8.32
C GLN A 111 14.68 -6.31 -9.50
N ASN A 112 15.18 -6.92 -10.58
CA ASN A 112 15.62 -6.21 -11.77
C ASN A 112 14.48 -5.62 -12.61
N PHE A 113 13.24 -5.97 -12.32
CA PHE A 113 12.03 -5.50 -13.01
C PHE A 113 11.18 -4.56 -12.13
N GLU A 114 11.59 -4.31 -10.89
CA GLU A 114 10.82 -3.43 -10.00
C GLU A 114 10.96 -1.97 -10.39
N ASN A 115 12.14 -1.54 -10.82
CA ASN A 115 12.42 -0.14 -11.12
C ASN A 115 13.34 0.00 -12.33
N PHE A 116 13.07 0.99 -13.17
CA PHE A 116 14.07 1.47 -14.11
C PHE A 116 14.00 2.99 -14.24
N ILE A 117 15.13 3.60 -14.56
CA ILE A 117 15.24 5.03 -14.86
C ILE A 117 16.08 5.15 -16.12
N ASN A 118 15.53 5.75 -17.15
CA ASN A 118 16.26 6.22 -18.29
C ASN A 118 16.19 7.76 -18.37
N LYS A 119 16.77 8.37 -19.42
CA LYS A 119 16.85 9.85 -19.52
C LYS A 119 15.48 10.54 -19.62
N GLU A 120 14.44 9.83 -20.05
CA GLU A 120 13.13 10.38 -20.42
C GLU A 120 12.01 9.79 -19.57
N GLU A 121 12.18 8.58 -19.05
CA GLU A 121 11.15 7.84 -18.35
C GLU A 121 11.67 7.21 -17.04
N SER A 122 10.82 7.20 -16.05
CA SER A 122 11.01 6.43 -14.82
C SER A 122 9.83 5.50 -14.61
N PHE A 123 10.09 4.30 -14.17
CA PHE A 123 9.07 3.31 -13.85
C PHE A 123 9.35 2.72 -12.47
N ASP A 124 8.29 2.58 -11.70
CA ASP A 124 8.26 1.87 -10.43
C ASP A 124 7.07 0.92 -10.42
N LEU A 125 7.34 -0.37 -10.25
CA LEU A 125 6.32 -1.43 -10.25
C LEU A 125 5.29 -1.22 -9.13
N HIS A 126 5.77 -0.85 -7.93
CA HIS A 126 4.89 -0.59 -6.80
C HIS A 126 3.91 0.52 -7.13
N ASP A 127 4.40 1.66 -7.63
CA ASP A 127 3.58 2.82 -7.93
C ASP A 127 2.61 2.55 -9.08
N TYR A 128 3.05 1.83 -10.11
CA TYR A 128 2.20 1.41 -11.22
C TYR A 128 1.02 0.55 -10.74
N VAL A 129 1.31 -0.49 -9.96
CA VAL A 129 0.28 -1.40 -9.42
C VAL A 129 -0.66 -0.66 -8.48
N LYS A 130 -0.13 0.23 -7.62
CA LYS A 130 -0.93 1.04 -6.70
C LYS A 130 -1.84 2.02 -7.44
N ALA A 131 -1.33 2.73 -8.44
CA ALA A 131 -2.13 3.66 -9.24
C ALA A 131 -3.27 2.94 -9.98
N PHE A 132 -2.97 1.80 -10.59
CA PHE A 132 -3.97 0.96 -11.24
C PHE A 132 -5.07 0.50 -10.28
N ALA A 133 -4.69 -0.08 -9.15
CA ALA A 133 -5.65 -0.58 -8.16
C ALA A 133 -6.48 0.56 -7.55
N ALA A 134 -5.85 1.68 -7.19
CA ALA A 134 -6.53 2.85 -6.63
C ALA A 134 -7.55 3.46 -7.59
N SER A 135 -7.25 3.51 -8.89
CA SER A 135 -8.19 4.01 -9.90
C SER A 135 -9.50 3.20 -9.99
N LYS A 136 -9.47 1.96 -9.51
CA LYS A 136 -10.61 1.03 -9.46
C LYS A 136 -11.19 0.84 -8.05
N GLY A 137 -10.68 1.58 -7.06
CA GLY A 137 -11.11 1.43 -5.66
C GLY A 137 -10.68 0.11 -5.01
N ILE A 138 -9.65 -0.57 -5.54
CA ILE A 138 -9.16 -1.85 -5.06
C ILE A 138 -8.01 -1.64 -4.08
N ALA A 139 -8.14 -2.21 -2.87
CA ALA A 139 -7.09 -2.18 -1.87
C ALA A 139 -6.02 -3.26 -2.17
N THR A 140 -4.75 -2.85 -2.22
CA THR A 140 -3.62 -3.77 -2.46
C THR A 140 -2.53 -3.63 -1.41
N GLN A 141 -1.84 -4.74 -1.11
CA GLN A 141 -0.64 -4.80 -0.27
C GLN A 141 0.44 -5.61 -0.98
N LEU A 142 1.53 -4.94 -1.36
CA LEU A 142 2.70 -5.62 -1.88
C LEU A 142 3.59 -6.05 -0.71
N ILE A 143 4.07 -7.29 -0.74
CA ILE A 143 4.98 -7.86 0.26
C ILE A 143 6.16 -8.48 -0.47
N ARG A 144 7.37 -7.96 -0.21
CA ARG A 144 8.60 -8.47 -0.81
C ARG A 144 9.11 -9.70 -0.07
N GLU A 145 9.75 -10.61 -0.77
CA GLU A 145 10.35 -11.82 -0.19
C GLU A 145 11.27 -11.50 0.99
N LYS A 146 12.08 -10.46 0.89
CA LYS A 146 12.94 -10.01 2.00
C LYS A 146 12.21 -9.69 3.31
N THR A 147 10.92 -9.34 3.24
CA THR A 147 10.11 -9.09 4.45
C THR A 147 9.83 -10.39 5.21
N LEU A 148 9.81 -11.54 4.52
CA LEU A 148 9.59 -12.85 5.14
C LEU A 148 10.85 -13.33 5.87
N GLU A 149 12.03 -12.87 5.45
CA GLU A 149 13.33 -13.21 6.02
C GLU A 149 13.71 -12.33 7.20
N ASP A 150 12.95 -11.25 7.44
CA ASP A 150 13.25 -10.27 8.48
C ASP A 150 12.98 -10.86 9.87
N SER A 151 13.93 -10.64 10.78
CA SER A 151 13.84 -11.10 12.19
C SER A 151 12.80 -10.32 13.03
N LEU A 152 12.31 -9.18 12.54
CA LEU A 152 11.37 -8.31 13.26
C LEU A 152 9.90 -8.79 13.14
N THR A 153 9.66 -10.07 13.28
CA THR A 153 8.35 -10.72 13.06
C THR A 153 7.21 -10.04 13.84
N CYS A 154 7.42 -9.71 15.11
CA CYS A 154 6.42 -9.04 15.94
C CYS A 154 6.02 -7.68 15.34
N GLN A 155 6.98 -6.85 14.97
CA GLN A 155 6.76 -5.53 14.39
C GLN A 155 6.09 -5.61 13.02
N ILE A 156 6.52 -6.54 12.18
CA ILE A 156 5.93 -6.78 10.85
C ILE A 156 4.46 -7.17 10.98
N ASN A 157 4.12 -8.07 11.91
CA ASN A 157 2.74 -8.49 12.13
C ASN A 157 1.86 -7.34 12.65
N TRP A 158 2.37 -6.47 13.53
CA TRP A 158 1.66 -5.26 13.94
C TRP A 158 1.33 -4.35 12.76
N TRP A 159 2.29 -4.06 11.91
CA TRP A 159 2.11 -3.15 10.79
C TRP A 159 1.23 -3.72 9.67
N LEU A 160 1.39 -5.01 9.36
CA LEU A 160 0.54 -5.66 8.37
C LEU A 160 -0.91 -5.79 8.87
N SER A 161 -1.11 -6.14 10.13
CA SER A 161 -2.45 -6.24 10.71
C SER A 161 -3.19 -4.91 10.67
N LEU A 162 -2.50 -3.82 11.05
CA LEU A 162 -3.04 -2.47 10.96
C LEU A 162 -3.35 -2.09 9.51
N SER A 163 -2.42 -2.40 8.59
CA SER A 163 -2.61 -2.12 7.16
C SER A 163 -3.85 -2.83 6.60
N PHE A 164 -4.05 -4.11 6.91
CA PHE A 164 -5.23 -4.85 6.46
C PHE A 164 -6.53 -4.33 7.07
N TYR A 165 -6.49 -3.96 8.34
CA TYR A 165 -7.65 -3.38 9.02
C TYR A 165 -8.11 -2.06 8.35
N VAL A 166 -7.18 -1.14 8.12
CA VAL A 166 -7.45 0.16 7.48
C VAL A 166 -7.88 0.00 6.02
N LYS A 167 -7.22 -0.90 5.27
CA LYS A 167 -7.57 -1.18 3.87
C LYS A 167 -8.94 -1.83 3.68
N SER A 168 -9.47 -2.43 4.74
CA SER A 168 -10.84 -2.92 4.79
C SER A 168 -11.85 -1.83 5.16
N LEU A 169 -11.49 -0.56 4.97
CA LEU A 169 -12.30 0.64 5.28
C LEU A 169 -12.72 0.72 6.75
N ARG A 170 -11.89 0.26 7.66
CA ARG A 170 -12.11 0.30 9.10
C ARG A 170 -11.22 1.34 9.76
N THR A 171 -11.73 1.98 10.78
CA THR A 171 -11.00 2.98 11.57
C THR A 171 -10.41 2.31 12.80
N PRO A 172 -9.07 2.22 12.93
CA PRO A 172 -8.41 1.50 14.03
C PRO A 172 -8.55 2.20 15.38
N TRP A 173 -8.64 3.53 15.39
CA TRP A 173 -8.87 4.37 16.56
C TRP A 173 -9.50 5.70 16.12
N ILE A 174 -10.22 6.32 17.03
CA ILE A 174 -10.80 7.64 16.87
C ILE A 174 -10.32 8.55 18.01
N LEU A 175 -10.29 9.85 17.75
CA LEU A 175 -10.01 10.82 18.80
C LEU A 175 -11.16 10.86 19.79
N ASN A 176 -10.84 10.81 21.08
CA ASN A 176 -11.84 10.93 22.14
C ASN A 176 -12.06 12.41 22.48
N ASN A 177 -13.28 12.79 22.87
CA ASN A 177 -13.64 14.12 23.32
C ASN A 177 -13.44 15.25 22.28
N GLN A 178 -13.76 14.98 21.04
CA GLN A 178 -13.76 16.02 19.99
C GLN A 178 -14.99 16.94 20.10
N GLU A 179 -14.82 18.20 19.72
CA GLU A 179 -15.92 19.12 19.56
C GLU A 179 -16.89 18.63 18.48
N LYS A 180 -18.17 18.51 18.83
CA LYS A 180 -19.20 18.13 17.86
C LYS A 180 -19.29 19.17 16.76
N ASN A 181 -19.51 18.73 15.54
CA ASN A 181 -19.63 19.58 14.33
C ASN A 181 -18.30 20.26 13.90
N THR A 182 -17.17 19.72 14.28
CA THR A 182 -15.85 20.18 13.82
C THR A 182 -15.37 19.30 12.66
N ALA A 183 -14.81 19.92 11.62
CA ALA A 183 -14.09 19.24 10.56
C ALA A 183 -12.62 19.70 10.57
N TYR A 184 -11.71 18.76 10.29
CA TYR A 184 -10.29 19.03 10.22
C TYR A 184 -9.85 18.96 8.76
N ALA A 185 -9.17 20.00 8.29
CA ALA A 185 -8.59 20.02 6.95
C ALA A 185 -7.05 19.95 7.05
N GLY A 186 -6.48 18.93 6.47
CA GLY A 186 -5.03 18.79 6.26
C GLY A 186 -4.67 19.17 4.84
N ILE A 187 -3.68 20.06 4.68
CA ILE A 187 -3.17 20.46 3.38
C ILE A 187 -1.71 20.03 3.29
N GLY A 188 -1.36 19.31 2.26
CA GLY A 188 -0.01 18.85 1.98
C GLY A 188 0.38 19.05 0.52
N TYR A 189 1.65 18.89 0.23
CA TYR A 189 2.15 18.95 -1.14
C TYR A 189 3.32 17.99 -1.34
N SER A 190 3.51 17.56 -2.59
CA SER A 190 4.66 16.76 -3.00
C SER A 190 5.60 17.62 -3.85
N VAL A 191 6.89 17.48 -3.62
CA VAL A 191 7.95 18.18 -4.35
C VAL A 191 8.72 17.18 -5.18
N SER A 192 8.79 17.41 -6.50
CA SER A 192 9.70 16.68 -7.38
C SER A 192 10.97 17.48 -7.64
N LYS A 193 12.12 16.83 -7.63
CA LYS A 193 13.39 17.42 -8.04
C LYS A 193 13.75 16.95 -9.44
N ILE A 194 13.64 17.86 -10.41
CA ILE A 194 14.04 17.59 -11.79
C ILE A 194 15.21 18.54 -12.12
N LYS A 195 16.40 17.98 -12.41
CA LYS A 195 17.60 18.73 -12.82
C LYS A 195 17.91 19.94 -11.94
N ASP A 196 18.11 19.74 -10.63
CA ASP A 196 18.42 20.77 -9.63
C ASP A 196 17.33 21.83 -9.38
N LYS A 197 16.17 21.71 -10.01
CA LYS A 197 15.00 22.51 -9.67
C LYS A 197 14.00 21.69 -8.88
N SER A 198 13.56 22.27 -7.76
CA SER A 198 12.45 21.71 -6.97
C SER A 198 11.16 22.29 -7.51
N GLU A 199 10.24 21.45 -7.95
CA GLU A 199 8.92 21.86 -8.42
C GLU A 199 7.85 21.18 -7.57
N ILE A 200 6.82 21.92 -7.19
CA ILE A 200 5.65 21.35 -6.51
C ILE A 200 4.77 20.72 -7.57
N VAL A 201 4.60 19.40 -7.46
CA VAL A 201 3.91 18.61 -8.50
C VAL A 201 2.46 18.39 -8.13
N ILE A 202 2.17 18.15 -6.86
CA ILE A 202 0.82 17.80 -6.40
C ILE A 202 0.52 18.51 -5.09
N GLY A 203 -0.61 19.21 -5.05
CA GLY A 203 -1.26 19.64 -3.81
C GLY A 203 -2.32 18.63 -3.39
N CYS A 204 -2.38 18.33 -2.11
CA CYS A 204 -3.32 17.40 -1.52
C CYS A 204 -4.06 18.10 -0.37
N SER A 205 -5.37 17.98 -0.35
CA SER A 205 -6.17 18.37 0.80
C SER A 205 -7.05 17.21 1.26
N HIS A 206 -7.03 16.95 2.56
CA HIS A 206 -7.87 15.96 3.20
C HIS A 206 -8.79 16.65 4.21
N ILE A 207 -10.07 16.29 4.18
CA ILE A 207 -11.05 16.75 5.14
C ILE A 207 -11.54 15.55 5.95
N TYR A 208 -11.48 15.66 7.26
CA TYR A 208 -11.90 14.64 8.22
C TYR A 208 -13.02 15.20 9.10
N ASP A 209 -13.95 14.33 9.51
CA ASP A 209 -14.93 14.65 10.53
C ASP A 209 -14.30 14.68 11.94
N SER A 210 -15.10 14.99 12.95
CA SER A 210 -14.67 15.05 14.35
C SER A 210 -14.16 13.71 14.91
N ASN A 211 -14.46 12.58 14.26
CA ASN A 211 -13.98 11.25 14.66
C ASN A 211 -12.72 10.83 13.92
N GLY A 212 -12.23 11.65 12.99
CA GLY A 212 -11.09 11.33 12.14
C GLY A 212 -11.46 10.51 10.89
N GLN A 213 -12.75 10.35 10.59
CA GLN A 213 -13.18 9.69 9.36
C GLN A 213 -12.98 10.62 8.17
N GLY A 214 -12.32 10.15 7.13
CA GLY A 214 -12.11 10.91 5.91
C GLY A 214 -13.44 11.19 5.18
N LEU A 215 -13.74 12.46 5.00
CA LEU A 215 -14.94 12.92 4.28
C LEU A 215 -14.67 13.17 2.80
N LYS A 216 -13.54 13.79 2.52
CA LYS A 216 -13.16 14.19 1.16
C LYS A 216 -11.64 14.36 1.06
N TYR A 217 -11.10 14.00 -0.09
CA TYR A 217 -9.75 14.41 -0.46
C TYR A 217 -9.77 14.99 -1.88
N LYS A 218 -8.83 15.89 -2.15
CA LYS A 218 -8.59 16.44 -3.49
C LYS A 218 -7.09 16.45 -3.77
N LEU A 219 -6.72 15.93 -4.93
CA LEU A 219 -5.40 16.06 -5.50
C LEU A 219 -5.48 17.06 -6.65
N SER A 220 -4.56 17.99 -6.70
CA SER A 220 -4.50 19.00 -7.77
C SER A 220 -3.06 19.14 -8.21
N LYS A 221 -2.85 19.16 -9.53
CA LYS A 221 -1.59 19.62 -10.11
C LYS A 221 -1.46 21.10 -9.82
N ILE A 222 -0.30 21.51 -9.33
CA ILE A 222 -0.03 22.93 -9.04
C ILE A 222 0.82 23.47 -10.19
N ASP A 223 0.21 24.27 -11.03
CA ASP A 223 0.89 24.89 -12.18
C ASP A 223 1.56 26.22 -11.78
N ASN A 224 1.01 26.92 -10.77
CA ASN A 224 1.54 28.20 -10.29
C ASN A 224 1.57 28.24 -8.77
N TYR A 225 2.74 28.46 -8.22
CA TYR A 225 2.94 28.65 -6.78
C TYR A 225 4.00 29.73 -6.53
N PHE A 226 3.97 30.29 -5.36
CA PHE A 226 4.96 31.25 -4.88
C PHE A 226 5.69 30.66 -3.69
N LEU A 227 6.91 31.09 -3.45
CA LEU A 227 7.66 30.73 -2.25
C LEU A 227 7.77 31.95 -1.33
N ASP A 228 7.54 31.73 -0.04
CA ASP A 228 7.82 32.72 0.98
C ASP A 228 9.34 32.85 1.27
N LYS A 229 9.72 33.70 2.20
CA LYS A 229 11.13 33.91 2.57
C LYS A 229 11.79 32.69 3.21
N GLN A 230 10.99 31.73 3.69
CA GLN A 230 11.43 30.45 4.27
C GLN A 230 11.36 29.28 3.29
N ASN A 231 11.11 29.57 2.00
CA ASN A 231 10.87 28.56 0.96
C ASN A 231 9.62 27.68 1.18
N ASN A 232 8.65 28.15 1.95
CA ASN A 232 7.37 27.48 2.02
C ASN A 232 6.51 27.86 0.80
N PRO A 233 5.89 26.89 0.13
CA PRO A 233 5.03 27.17 -1.01
C PRO A 233 3.67 27.70 -0.57
N PHE A 234 3.13 28.64 -1.34
CA PHE A 234 1.76 29.11 -1.21
C PHE A 234 1.13 29.36 -2.58
N LEU A 235 -0.17 29.19 -2.63
CA LEU A 235 -0.96 29.46 -3.84
C LEU A 235 -1.33 30.95 -3.95
N SER A 236 -1.55 31.42 -5.17
CA SER A 236 -2.19 32.71 -5.38
C SER A 236 -3.59 32.71 -4.73
N PHE A 237 -4.08 33.88 -4.33
CA PHE A 237 -5.41 34.01 -3.77
C PHE A 237 -6.51 33.46 -4.71
N LYS A 238 -6.33 33.61 -6.02
CA LYS A 238 -7.22 33.09 -7.04
C LYS A 238 -7.23 31.55 -7.09
N ASP A 239 -6.05 30.94 -7.00
CA ASP A 239 -5.92 29.48 -7.12
C ASP A 239 -6.34 28.77 -5.82
N ALA A 240 -6.29 29.48 -4.69
CA ALA A 240 -6.74 28.94 -3.40
C ALA A 240 -8.28 28.80 -3.29
N PHE A 241 -9.04 29.48 -4.15
CA PHE A 241 -10.51 29.45 -4.16
C PHE A 241 -11.14 28.57 -5.24
N GLN A 242 -10.35 27.85 -6.03
CA GLN A 242 -10.83 26.85 -6.99
C GLN A 242 -10.93 25.46 -6.34
#